data_05c3f30ecaf30c6cb14a3d352d63531e
#
_entry.id   05c3f30ecaf30c6cb14a3d352d63531e
#
_cell.length_a   1.000
_cell.length_b   1.000
_cell.length_c   1.000
_cell.angle_alpha   90.00
_cell.angle_beta   90.00
_cell.angle_gamma   90.00
#
_symmetry.space_group_name_H-M   'P 1'
#
loop_
_entity.id
_entity.type
_entity.pdbx_description
1 polymer ?
#
loop_
_entity_poly.entity_id
_entity_poly.type
_entity_poly.pdbx_seq_one_letter_code
_entity_poly.pdbx_strand_id
1 'polypeptide(L)'
;MTIVLTVYRLTIYRFISINPAIMTKFLKKDDLSSKWFEIDATGAVVGRLATVVSKILRGKNKTTFTPHMDSGDFVVVKNVDQLKFTGNKFSNKKYYRHTGHPGGIKETTPEILQSSKPGEVLKMAVKRMLPGGPLAKKQLTKLKVYSGSDHPHSAQNPEVIEIGKLNSKNIVRN
;
A
#
# COMPACT_ATOMS: atom_id res chain seq x y z
N MET A 1 40.03 -29.42 43.26
CA MET A 1 39.32 -29.74 41.98
C MET A 1 37.88 -29.23 41.91
N THR A 2 37.33 -28.61 42.97
CA THR A 2 35.92 -28.21 43.04
C THR A 2 35.65 -26.73 42.65
N ILE A 3 36.65 -25.87 42.62
CA ILE A 3 36.50 -24.42 42.36
C ILE A 3 36.40 -24.12 40.88
N VAL A 4 37.04 -24.91 40.02
CA VAL A 4 37.04 -24.69 38.53
C VAL A 4 35.68 -24.96 37.89
N LEU A 5 34.92 -25.92 38.40
CA LEU A 5 33.57 -26.25 37.92
C LEU A 5 32.53 -25.15 38.20
N THR A 6 32.68 -24.39 39.27
CA THR A 6 31.75 -23.30 39.63
C THR A 6 31.90 -22.09 38.72
N VAL A 7 33.11 -21.78 38.27
CA VAL A 7 33.36 -20.63 37.38
C VAL A 7 32.79 -20.91 35.96
N TYR A 8 32.93 -22.13 35.47
CA TYR A 8 32.34 -22.50 34.14
C TYR A 8 30.81 -22.50 34.17
N ARG A 9 30.20 -22.85 35.29
CA ARG A 9 28.73 -22.87 35.44
C ARG A 9 28.15 -21.44 35.46
N LEU A 10 28.82 -20.46 36.03
CA LEU A 10 28.43 -19.06 36.03
C LEU A 10 28.64 -18.39 34.67
N THR A 11 29.66 -18.81 33.90
CA THR A 11 29.93 -18.25 32.56
C THR A 11 28.89 -18.71 31.52
N ILE A 12 28.39 -19.94 31.60
CA ILE A 12 27.34 -20.48 30.72
C ILE A 12 25.98 -19.80 30.96
N TYR A 13 25.65 -19.49 32.23
CA TYR A 13 24.39 -18.78 32.53
C TYR A 13 24.39 -17.31 32.09
N ARG A 14 25.55 -16.69 31.86
CA ARG A 14 25.66 -15.29 31.40
C ARG A 14 25.44 -15.14 29.88
N PHE A 15 25.52 -16.23 29.12
CA PHE A 15 25.27 -16.23 27.67
C PHE A 15 23.79 -16.48 27.27
N ILE A 16 22.92 -16.85 28.22
CA ILE A 16 21.48 -17.08 27.98
C ILE A 16 20.64 -15.94 28.59
N SER A 17 21.15 -14.76 28.74
CA SER A 17 20.29 -13.58 28.83
C SER A 17 19.85 -13.23 27.41
N ILE A 18 18.76 -13.86 26.95
CA ILE A 18 18.03 -13.42 25.75
C ILE A 18 17.71 -11.95 25.98
N ASN A 19 18.42 -11.09 25.26
CA ASN A 19 18.20 -9.65 25.30
C ASN A 19 16.72 -9.40 24.96
N PRO A 20 15.87 -8.90 25.85
CA PRO A 20 14.46 -8.69 25.58
C PRO A 20 14.24 -7.69 24.41
N ALA A 21 15.31 -6.97 24.01
CA ALA A 21 15.34 -6.07 22.86
C ALA A 21 15.29 -6.79 21.50
N ILE A 22 15.52 -8.11 21.42
CA ILE A 22 15.54 -8.88 20.16
C ILE A 22 14.16 -9.52 19.89
N MET A 23 13.25 -9.56 20.85
CA MET A 23 11.91 -10.09 20.62
C MET A 23 11.06 -9.07 19.83
N THR A 24 10.64 -9.46 18.62
CA THR A 24 9.66 -8.68 17.87
C THR A 24 8.35 -8.60 18.65
N LYS A 25 7.93 -7.37 18.97
CA LYS A 25 6.69 -7.13 19.71
C LYS A 25 5.50 -7.63 18.89
N PHE A 26 4.74 -8.58 19.44
CA PHE A 26 3.46 -8.95 18.87
C PHE A 26 2.42 -7.88 19.21
N LEU A 27 1.80 -7.29 18.20
CA LEU A 27 0.77 -6.27 18.38
C LEU A 27 -0.60 -6.91 18.59
N LYS A 28 -1.34 -6.42 19.56
CA LYS A 28 -2.77 -6.68 19.70
C LYS A 28 -3.57 -5.72 18.82
N LYS A 29 -4.85 -6.02 18.60
CA LYS A 29 -5.73 -5.20 17.79
C LYS A 29 -5.86 -3.76 18.31
N ASP A 30 -5.82 -3.58 19.61
CA ASP A 30 -5.95 -2.28 20.29
C ASP A 30 -4.69 -1.41 20.19
N ASP A 31 -3.53 -2.04 19.91
CA ASP A 31 -2.25 -1.34 19.72
C ASP A 31 -2.07 -0.79 18.29
N LEU A 32 -3.03 -1.04 17.39
CA LEU A 32 -2.93 -0.62 16.00
C LEU A 32 -3.30 0.85 15.84
N SER A 33 -2.33 1.66 15.42
CA SER A 33 -2.53 3.06 15.02
C SER A 33 -2.50 3.19 13.50
N SER A 34 -3.50 3.86 12.92
CA SER A 34 -3.54 4.17 11.48
C SER A 34 -3.33 5.66 11.28
N LYS A 35 -2.40 6.02 10.41
CA LYS A 35 -2.14 7.39 9.97
C LYS A 35 -2.85 7.68 8.65
N TRP A 36 -2.93 8.97 8.32
CA TRP A 36 -3.44 9.44 7.03
C TRP A 36 -2.29 9.96 6.19
N PHE A 37 -2.25 9.55 4.94
CA PHE A 37 -1.28 10.00 3.95
C PHE A 37 -1.98 10.59 2.75
N GLU A 38 -1.44 11.68 2.24
CA GLU A 38 -1.86 12.32 1.01
C GLU A 38 -0.81 12.17 -0.06
N ILE A 39 -1.23 11.84 -1.27
CA ILE A 39 -0.37 11.61 -2.42
C ILE A 39 -0.91 12.39 -3.62
N ASP A 40 -0.07 13.19 -4.26
CA ASP A 40 -0.39 13.81 -5.54
C ASP A 40 -0.04 12.85 -6.68
N ALA A 41 -1.02 12.57 -7.54
CA ALA A 41 -0.88 11.67 -8.67
C ALA A 41 -0.47 12.38 -9.98
N THR A 42 -0.24 13.69 -9.95
CA THR A 42 0.15 14.48 -11.14
C THR A 42 1.36 13.89 -11.83
N GLY A 43 1.20 13.46 -13.10
CA GLY A 43 2.28 12.87 -13.90
C GLY A 43 2.79 11.51 -13.40
N ALA A 44 2.19 10.93 -12.37
CA ALA A 44 2.62 9.66 -11.81
C ALA A 44 2.27 8.47 -12.71
N VAL A 45 3.18 7.49 -12.75
CA VAL A 45 2.95 6.23 -13.47
C VAL A 45 2.02 5.34 -12.65
N VAL A 46 0.85 4.98 -13.22
CA VAL A 46 -0.22 4.19 -12.55
C VAL A 46 0.31 2.97 -11.79
N GLY A 47 1.13 2.13 -12.44
CA GLY A 47 1.60 0.89 -11.84
C GLY A 47 2.55 1.12 -10.65
N ARG A 48 3.41 2.13 -10.75
CA ARG A 48 4.37 2.47 -9.69
C ARG A 48 3.68 3.14 -8.50
N LEU A 49 2.76 4.07 -8.77
CA LEU A 49 1.91 4.65 -7.75
C LEU A 49 1.13 3.55 -7.01
N ALA A 50 0.49 2.62 -7.75
CA ALA A 50 -0.24 1.51 -7.15
C ALA A 50 0.63 0.62 -6.26
N THR A 51 1.91 0.44 -6.58
CA THR A 51 2.86 -0.31 -5.73
C THR A 51 3.13 0.40 -4.41
N VAL A 52 3.34 1.72 -4.43
CA VAL A 52 3.55 2.53 -3.22
C VAL A 52 2.30 2.50 -2.35
N VAL A 53 1.14 2.79 -2.94
CA VAL A 53 -0.15 2.79 -2.26
C VAL A 53 -0.44 1.42 -1.63
N SER A 54 -0.23 0.32 -2.36
CA SER A 54 -0.48 -1.03 -1.83
C SER A 54 0.42 -1.40 -0.65
N LYS A 55 1.68 -0.92 -0.63
CA LYS A 55 2.60 -1.09 0.52
C LYS A 55 2.09 -0.37 1.77
N ILE A 56 1.60 0.87 1.61
CA ILE A 56 1.07 1.70 2.71
C ILE A 56 -0.23 1.11 3.24
N LEU A 57 -1.19 0.77 2.36
CA LEU A 57 -2.47 0.16 2.73
C LEU A 57 -2.31 -1.18 3.47
N ARG A 58 -1.27 -1.93 3.15
CA ARG A 58 -0.95 -3.18 3.82
C ARG A 58 -0.17 -2.98 5.12
N GLY A 59 0.45 -1.80 5.32
CA GLY A 59 1.29 -1.49 6.46
C GLY A 59 2.72 -2.05 6.36
N LYS A 60 3.19 -2.44 5.16
CA LYS A 60 4.54 -2.96 4.95
C LYS A 60 5.65 -1.92 5.16
N ASN A 61 5.30 -0.66 5.32
CA ASN A 61 6.21 0.43 5.68
C ASN A 61 6.49 0.51 7.19
N LYS A 62 5.70 -0.21 8.00
CA LYS A 62 5.85 -0.22 9.46
C LYS A 62 6.71 -1.39 9.93
N THR A 63 7.53 -1.16 10.95
CA THR A 63 8.35 -2.20 11.60
C THR A 63 7.49 -3.25 12.30
N THR A 64 6.27 -2.86 12.70
CA THR A 64 5.28 -3.67 13.40
C THR A 64 4.34 -4.44 12.47
N PHE A 65 4.70 -4.59 11.19
CA PHE A 65 3.88 -5.28 10.21
C PHE A 65 3.62 -6.73 10.58
N THR A 66 2.34 -7.13 10.63
CA THR A 66 1.88 -8.51 10.80
C THR A 66 0.93 -8.88 9.66
N PRO A 67 1.14 -10.02 8.94
CA PRO A 67 0.38 -10.35 7.73
C PRO A 67 -1.12 -10.56 7.93
N HIS A 68 -1.54 -11.04 9.11
CA HIS A 68 -2.93 -11.36 9.43
C HIS A 68 -3.72 -10.17 10.01
N MET A 69 -3.04 -9.07 10.35
CA MET A 69 -3.66 -7.89 10.96
C MET A 69 -3.75 -6.72 9.97
N ASP A 70 -4.74 -5.85 10.18
CA ASP A 70 -4.92 -4.63 9.40
C ASP A 70 -4.12 -3.47 9.99
N SER A 71 -2.80 -3.54 9.89
CA SER A 71 -1.85 -2.51 10.36
C SER A 71 -1.63 -1.36 9.35
N GLY A 72 -2.33 -1.38 8.22
CA GLY A 72 -2.20 -0.39 7.16
C GLY A 72 -2.79 0.98 7.50
N ASP A 73 -2.36 1.98 6.75
CA ASP A 73 -2.74 3.38 6.89
C ASP A 73 -3.77 3.80 5.85
N PHE A 74 -4.43 4.94 6.08
CA PHE A 74 -5.33 5.56 5.11
C PHE A 74 -4.52 6.32 4.07
N VAL A 75 -4.94 6.23 2.81
CA VAL A 75 -4.29 6.93 1.70
C VAL A 75 -5.32 7.71 0.91
N VAL A 76 -5.09 9.01 0.79
CA VAL A 76 -5.82 9.93 -0.07
C VAL A 76 -4.96 10.21 -1.30
N VAL A 77 -5.49 9.95 -2.49
CA VAL A 77 -4.81 10.25 -3.75
C VAL A 77 -5.61 11.31 -4.48
N LYS A 78 -4.96 12.43 -4.81
CA LYS A 78 -5.54 13.56 -5.55
C LYS A 78 -5.02 13.62 -6.99
N ASN A 79 -5.68 14.39 -7.84
CA ASN A 79 -5.32 14.63 -9.26
C ASN A 79 -5.19 13.34 -10.08
N VAL A 80 -6.09 12.38 -9.89
CA VAL A 80 -5.99 11.05 -10.52
C VAL A 80 -6.26 11.06 -12.02
N ASP A 81 -6.90 12.11 -12.51
CA ASP A 81 -7.11 12.40 -13.93
C ASP A 81 -5.79 12.63 -14.70
N GLN A 82 -4.74 13.10 -14.01
CA GLN A 82 -3.43 13.37 -14.57
C GLN A 82 -2.46 12.19 -14.52
N LEU A 83 -2.96 10.98 -14.22
CA LEU A 83 -2.16 9.75 -14.21
C LEU A 83 -1.65 9.42 -15.61
N LYS A 84 -0.39 8.98 -15.70
CA LYS A 84 0.25 8.61 -16.96
C LYS A 84 0.47 7.09 -17.07
N PHE A 85 0.40 6.60 -18.30
CA PHE A 85 0.76 5.25 -18.67
C PHE A 85 2.08 5.26 -19.45
N THR A 86 2.88 4.21 -19.31
CA THR A 86 4.12 4.05 -20.08
C THR A 86 3.86 3.24 -21.34
N GLY A 87 4.43 3.69 -22.48
CA GLY A 87 4.22 3.06 -23.80
C GLY A 87 2.75 3.11 -24.22
N ASN A 88 2.37 2.24 -25.14
CA ASN A 88 1.03 2.23 -25.78
C ASN A 88 -0.08 1.59 -24.90
N LYS A 89 0.12 1.55 -23.57
CA LYS A 89 -0.85 0.89 -22.67
C LYS A 89 -2.14 1.69 -22.51
N PHE A 90 -2.12 2.98 -22.72
CA PHE A 90 -3.28 3.84 -22.60
C PHE A 90 -4.40 3.46 -23.57
N SER A 91 -4.05 3.18 -24.82
CA SER A 91 -4.99 2.77 -25.87
C SER A 91 -5.14 1.26 -25.99
N ASN A 92 -4.04 0.50 -25.88
CA ASN A 92 -4.05 -0.92 -26.22
C ASN A 92 -4.43 -1.85 -25.08
N LYS A 93 -4.31 -1.42 -23.82
CA LYS A 93 -4.65 -2.26 -22.67
C LYS A 93 -6.16 -2.44 -22.57
N LYS A 94 -6.63 -3.68 -22.41
CA LYS A 94 -8.05 -3.99 -22.26
C LYS A 94 -8.34 -4.47 -20.83
N TYR A 95 -9.42 -3.97 -20.27
CA TYR A 95 -10.00 -4.43 -19.03
C TYR A 95 -11.29 -5.20 -19.35
N TYR A 96 -11.34 -6.46 -18.92
CA TYR A 96 -12.48 -7.33 -19.16
C TYR A 96 -13.37 -7.40 -17.92
N ARG A 97 -14.69 -7.35 -18.14
CA ARG A 97 -15.72 -7.58 -17.13
C ARG A 97 -16.78 -8.50 -17.72
N HIS A 98 -17.07 -9.59 -17.01
CA HIS A 98 -18.13 -10.50 -17.36
C HIS A 98 -19.44 -10.10 -16.68
N THR A 99 -20.56 -10.15 -17.40
CA THR A 99 -21.90 -9.79 -16.87
C THR A 99 -22.61 -10.93 -16.16
N GLY A 100 -22.10 -12.17 -16.28
CA GLY A 100 -22.74 -13.40 -15.75
C GLY A 100 -23.61 -14.14 -16.77
N HIS A 101 -23.88 -13.57 -17.94
CA HIS A 101 -24.66 -14.20 -19.02
C HIS A 101 -23.76 -14.79 -20.12
N PRO A 102 -24.19 -15.84 -20.84
CA PRO A 102 -23.46 -16.36 -22.00
C PRO A 102 -23.11 -15.24 -22.97
N GLY A 103 -21.85 -15.18 -23.45
CA GLY A 103 -21.38 -14.12 -24.34
C GLY A 103 -21.20 -12.72 -23.69
N GLY A 104 -21.43 -12.58 -22.40
CA GLY A 104 -21.47 -11.30 -21.70
C GLY A 104 -20.10 -10.72 -21.30
N ILE A 105 -19.04 -10.87 -22.12
CA ILE A 105 -17.73 -10.23 -21.90
C ILE A 105 -17.80 -8.80 -22.43
N LYS A 106 -17.56 -7.82 -21.54
CA LYS A 106 -17.41 -6.41 -21.89
C LYS A 106 -15.96 -6.00 -21.79
N GLU A 107 -15.47 -5.28 -22.81
CA GLU A 107 -14.12 -4.73 -22.86
C GLU A 107 -14.17 -3.21 -22.64
N THR A 108 -13.14 -2.68 -21.97
CA THR A 108 -12.98 -1.24 -21.79
C THR A 108 -11.49 -0.89 -21.79
N THR A 109 -11.11 0.20 -22.45
CA THR A 109 -9.73 0.71 -22.44
C THR A 109 -9.49 1.66 -21.26
N PRO A 110 -8.23 1.86 -20.81
CA PRO A 110 -7.88 2.87 -19.82
C PRO A 110 -8.36 4.27 -20.18
N GLU A 111 -8.29 4.64 -21.45
CA GLU A 111 -8.73 5.93 -21.99
C GLU A 111 -10.21 6.20 -21.69
N ILE A 112 -11.09 5.24 -22.02
CA ILE A 112 -12.52 5.31 -21.73
C ILE A 112 -12.80 5.33 -20.23
N LEU A 113 -12.03 4.55 -19.44
CA LEU A 113 -12.20 4.52 -17.98
C LEU A 113 -11.75 5.81 -17.33
N GLN A 114 -10.69 6.43 -17.79
CA GLN A 114 -10.18 7.67 -17.22
C GLN A 114 -11.10 8.86 -17.52
N SER A 115 -11.73 8.89 -18.69
CA SER A 115 -12.71 9.92 -19.03
C SER A 115 -14.05 9.75 -18.29
N SER A 116 -14.53 8.50 -18.13
CA SER A 116 -15.85 8.24 -17.52
C SER A 116 -15.80 8.14 -15.99
N LYS A 117 -14.77 7.51 -15.45
CA LYS A 117 -14.58 7.26 -14.00
C LYS A 117 -13.12 7.42 -13.60
N PRO A 118 -12.63 8.66 -13.45
CA PRO A 118 -11.28 8.92 -13.00
C PRO A 118 -10.99 8.17 -11.69
N GLY A 119 -9.82 7.55 -11.61
CA GLY A 119 -9.41 6.80 -10.41
C GLY A 119 -9.80 5.33 -10.37
N GLU A 120 -10.75 4.86 -11.17
CA GLU A 120 -11.10 3.42 -11.20
C GLU A 120 -9.92 2.57 -11.67
N VAL A 121 -9.14 3.08 -12.61
CA VAL A 121 -7.92 2.43 -13.10
C VAL A 121 -6.91 2.23 -11.97
N LEU A 122 -6.70 3.25 -11.13
CA LEU A 122 -5.83 3.15 -9.96
C LEU A 122 -6.36 2.15 -8.93
N LYS A 123 -7.66 2.23 -8.61
CA LYS A 123 -8.30 1.28 -7.67
C LYS A 123 -8.17 -0.16 -8.14
N MET A 124 -8.38 -0.43 -9.44
CA MET A 124 -8.18 -1.77 -10.01
C MET A 124 -6.72 -2.23 -9.94
N ALA A 125 -5.76 -1.34 -10.19
CA ALA A 125 -4.34 -1.65 -10.08
C ALA A 125 -3.95 -2.02 -8.64
N VAL A 126 -4.36 -1.21 -7.66
CA VAL A 126 -4.12 -1.47 -6.23
C VAL A 126 -4.81 -2.75 -5.77
N LYS A 127 -6.09 -2.96 -6.15
CA LYS A 127 -6.84 -4.19 -5.82
C LYS A 127 -6.10 -5.45 -6.25
N ARG A 128 -5.49 -5.45 -7.45
CA ARG A 128 -4.73 -6.60 -7.97
C ARG A 128 -3.34 -6.78 -7.32
N MET A 129 -2.83 -5.74 -6.65
CA MET A 129 -1.56 -5.78 -5.91
C MET A 129 -1.73 -6.16 -4.44
N LEU A 130 -2.95 -6.07 -3.91
CA LEU A 130 -3.28 -6.54 -2.58
C LEU A 130 -3.51 -8.06 -2.60
N PRO A 131 -3.17 -8.80 -1.53
CA PRO A 131 -3.52 -10.21 -1.41
C PRO A 131 -5.04 -10.37 -1.43
N GLY A 132 -5.54 -11.46 -2.01
CA GLY A 132 -6.98 -11.74 -2.01
C GLY A 132 -7.55 -11.93 -0.60
N GLY A 133 -8.90 -11.93 -0.49
CA GLY A 133 -9.58 -12.26 0.75
C GLY A 133 -10.25 -11.08 1.47
N PRO A 134 -10.88 -11.34 2.64
CA PRO A 134 -11.64 -10.34 3.39
C PRO A 134 -10.77 -9.18 3.90
N LEU A 135 -9.53 -9.49 4.36
CA LEU A 135 -8.61 -8.49 4.85
C LEU A 135 -8.23 -7.47 3.76
N ALA A 136 -7.94 -7.94 2.54
CA ALA A 136 -7.63 -7.05 1.42
C ALA A 136 -8.80 -6.15 1.02
N LYS A 137 -10.04 -6.67 1.09
CA LYS A 137 -11.24 -5.84 0.86
C LYS A 137 -11.32 -4.71 1.90
N LYS A 138 -11.05 -5.01 3.16
CA LYS A 138 -11.02 -4.01 4.24
C LYS A 138 -9.89 -3.00 4.05
N GLN A 139 -8.69 -3.44 3.67
CA GLN A 139 -7.57 -2.55 3.36
C GLN A 139 -7.88 -1.62 2.18
N LEU A 140 -8.56 -2.12 1.14
CA LEU A 140 -8.94 -1.33 -0.02
C LEU A 140 -9.93 -0.19 0.32
N THR A 141 -10.77 -0.33 1.35
CA THR A 141 -11.68 0.76 1.78
C THR A 141 -10.95 1.97 2.34
N LYS A 142 -9.70 1.79 2.81
CA LYS A 142 -8.83 2.86 3.29
C LYS A 142 -8.25 3.73 2.16
N LEU A 143 -8.39 3.31 0.90
CA LEU A 143 -7.99 4.09 -0.27
C LEU A 143 -9.11 5.04 -0.68
N LYS A 144 -8.82 6.35 -0.63
CA LYS A 144 -9.69 7.43 -1.10
C LYS A 144 -9.05 8.04 -2.34
N VAL A 145 -9.81 8.20 -3.42
CA VAL A 145 -9.28 8.62 -4.73
C VAL A 145 -10.15 9.74 -5.27
N TYR A 146 -9.53 10.88 -5.59
CA TYR A 146 -10.17 12.10 -6.07
C TYR A 146 -9.57 12.57 -7.39
N SER A 147 -10.40 13.07 -8.29
CA SER A 147 -9.99 13.60 -9.59
C SER A 147 -9.41 15.01 -9.50
N GLY A 148 -9.87 15.80 -8.54
CA GLY A 148 -9.38 17.18 -8.31
C GLY A 148 -8.30 17.29 -7.27
N SER A 149 -7.89 18.52 -6.99
CA SER A 149 -6.95 18.89 -5.92
C SER A 149 -7.59 18.82 -4.53
N ASP A 150 -8.91 19.02 -4.46
CA ASP A 150 -9.64 19.17 -3.21
C ASP A 150 -10.24 17.85 -2.74
N HIS A 151 -10.20 17.65 -1.43
CA HIS A 151 -10.76 16.45 -0.80
C HIS A 151 -11.33 16.75 0.59
N PRO A 152 -12.36 16.02 1.06
CA PRO A 152 -13.02 16.28 2.35
C PRO A 152 -12.22 15.79 3.58
N HIS A 153 -10.99 15.30 3.41
CA HIS A 153 -10.18 14.69 4.48
C HIS A 153 -9.12 15.63 5.07
N SER A 154 -9.24 16.95 4.89
CA SER A 154 -8.32 17.94 5.46
C SER A 154 -8.31 17.93 7.00
N ALA A 155 -9.48 17.66 7.62
CA ALA A 155 -9.61 17.56 9.07
C ALA A 155 -8.76 16.44 9.72
N GLN A 156 -8.37 15.42 8.97
CA GLN A 156 -7.51 14.33 9.42
C GLN A 156 -6.00 14.66 9.37
N ASN A 157 -5.64 15.87 8.91
CA ASN A 157 -4.25 16.34 8.75
C ASN A 157 -3.34 15.27 8.09
N PRO A 158 -3.60 14.87 6.83
CA PRO A 158 -2.83 13.84 6.17
C PRO A 158 -1.38 14.29 5.93
N GLU A 159 -0.42 13.41 6.20
CA GLU A 159 1.00 13.63 5.88
C GLU A 159 1.21 13.52 4.35
N VAL A 160 1.79 14.54 3.73
CA VAL A 160 2.04 14.55 2.27
C VAL A 160 3.23 13.67 1.93
N ILE A 161 3.03 12.72 1.00
CA ILE A 161 4.10 11.87 0.46
C ILE A 161 4.39 12.27 -0.98
N GLU A 162 5.60 12.76 -1.22
CA GLU A 162 6.09 13.04 -2.56
C GLU A 162 6.63 11.77 -3.23
N ILE A 163 5.94 11.27 -4.23
CA ILE A 163 6.28 10.03 -4.94
C ILE A 163 7.63 10.16 -5.67
N GLY A 164 7.94 11.35 -6.19
CA GLY A 164 9.20 11.63 -6.88
C GLY A 164 10.43 11.46 -6.00
N LYS A 165 10.34 11.80 -4.70
CA LYS A 165 11.40 11.61 -3.72
C LYS A 165 11.65 10.13 -3.41
N LEU A 166 10.60 9.29 -3.42
CA LEU A 166 10.75 7.85 -3.19
C LEU A 166 11.50 7.17 -4.33
N ASN A 167 11.22 7.54 -5.57
CA ASN A 167 11.93 7.05 -6.76
C ASN A 167 11.65 7.99 -7.93
N SER A 168 12.70 8.53 -8.54
CA SER A 168 12.62 9.44 -9.69
C SER A 168 11.88 8.84 -10.90
N LYS A 169 11.85 7.50 -11.04
CA LYS A 169 11.13 6.79 -12.08
C LYS A 169 9.61 6.71 -11.84
N ASN A 170 9.10 7.13 -10.69
CA ASN A 170 7.66 7.08 -10.38
C ASN A 170 6.88 8.13 -11.17
N ILE A 171 7.53 9.22 -11.55
CA ILE A 171 6.95 10.29 -12.40
C ILE A 171 7.56 10.17 -13.79
N VAL A 172 6.74 10.37 -14.82
CA VAL A 172 7.22 10.42 -16.20
C VAL A 172 8.01 11.72 -16.37
N ARG A 173 9.28 11.60 -16.75
CA ARG A 173 10.07 12.75 -17.21
C ARG A 173 9.62 13.09 -18.63
N ASN A 174 9.24 14.33 -18.83
CA ASN A 174 9.01 14.88 -20.17
C ASN A 174 10.35 15.04 -20.88
#